data_c9a5edbbb42c04a9f4b6a7509f47cea7
#
_entry.id   c9a5edbbb42c04a9f4b6a7509f47cea7
#
_cell.length_a   1.000
_cell.length_b   1.000
_cell.length_c   1.000
_cell.angle_alpha   90.00
_cell.angle_beta   90.00
_cell.angle_gamma   90.00
#
_symmetry.space_group_name_H-M   'P 1'
#
loop_
_entity.id
_entity.type
_entity.pdbx_description
1 polymer ?
#
loop_
_entity_poly.entity_id
_entity_poly.type
_entity_poly.pdbx_seq_one_letter_code
_entity_poly.pdbx_strand_id
1 'polypeptide(L)'
;MNLLPALAIVWGVSLLAMTVGWWWQRRHTNAGMVDVVWTACVGFAAIFLAACGDGTWQARAALAVLGGGWGLRLALHLWQRVTHEPEDGRYRYLRAHWQGHQGKFYLFFAGQSLLVLLFALPFAAVARSPVAALWPWIALAALIGAVRVAGETVADRQLARFRADPANRGRTCREGLWRYSRHPNYFFEWLHWFAYVALAVGSPWYWLSFSGPLVMFVFLRWISGIPFTEAQALRTRGDDYRDYQRRTPMLFPWFPKPAGKETTR
;
A
#
# COMPACT_ATOMS: atom_id res chain seq x y z
N MET A 1 -10.50 -21.30 -14.90
CA MET A 1 -9.97 -22.12 -13.79
C MET A 1 -10.76 -21.84 -12.51
N ASN A 2 -11.07 -22.87 -11.71
CA ASN A 2 -11.77 -22.68 -10.43
C ASN A 2 -11.01 -21.78 -9.46
N LEU A 3 -11.73 -21.10 -8.55
CA LEU A 3 -11.18 -20.10 -7.65
C LEU A 3 -10.10 -20.69 -6.71
N LEU A 4 -10.41 -21.81 -6.04
CA LEU A 4 -9.49 -22.39 -5.06
C LEU A 4 -8.14 -22.82 -5.65
N PRO A 5 -8.07 -23.56 -6.77
CA PRO A 5 -6.81 -23.83 -7.44
C PRO A 5 -6.05 -22.58 -7.87
N ALA A 6 -6.77 -21.53 -8.33
CA ALA A 6 -6.12 -20.27 -8.70
C ALA A 6 -5.45 -19.59 -7.50
N LEU A 7 -6.15 -19.51 -6.38
CA LEU A 7 -5.60 -18.93 -5.14
C LEU A 7 -4.46 -19.79 -4.57
N ALA A 8 -4.55 -21.12 -4.68
CA ALA A 8 -3.47 -22.02 -4.25
C ALA A 8 -2.18 -21.79 -5.06
N ILE A 9 -2.30 -21.56 -6.39
CA ILE A 9 -1.16 -21.22 -7.24
C ILE A 9 -0.58 -19.86 -6.85
N VAL A 10 -1.42 -18.83 -6.65
CA VAL A 10 -0.97 -17.51 -6.18
C VAL A 10 -0.20 -17.64 -4.87
N TRP A 11 -0.72 -18.41 -3.91
CA TRP A 11 -0.04 -18.62 -2.64
C TRP A 11 1.27 -19.37 -2.79
N GLY A 12 1.30 -20.49 -3.53
CA GLY A 12 2.50 -21.29 -3.74
C GLY A 12 3.63 -20.50 -4.40
N VAL A 13 3.30 -19.72 -5.48
CA VAL A 13 4.25 -18.83 -6.14
C VAL A 13 4.74 -17.73 -5.21
N SER A 14 3.82 -17.13 -4.43
CA SER A 14 4.18 -16.08 -3.47
C SER A 14 5.07 -16.61 -2.35
N LEU A 15 4.78 -17.80 -1.81
CA LEU A 15 5.58 -18.42 -0.77
C LEU A 15 7.00 -18.75 -1.28
N LEU A 16 7.10 -19.28 -2.51
CA LEU A 16 8.40 -19.53 -3.15
C LEU A 16 9.18 -18.23 -3.35
N ALA A 17 8.54 -17.20 -3.89
CA ALA A 17 9.17 -15.89 -4.10
C ALA A 17 9.63 -15.26 -2.76
N MET A 18 8.81 -15.36 -1.70
CA MET A 18 9.17 -14.91 -0.35
C MET A 18 10.35 -15.69 0.22
N THR A 19 10.43 -17.00 -0.04
CA THR A 19 11.58 -17.81 0.37
C THR A 19 12.87 -17.35 -0.32
N VAL A 20 12.80 -17.06 -1.63
CA VAL A 20 13.93 -16.50 -2.39
C VAL A 20 14.30 -15.10 -1.87
N GLY A 21 13.31 -14.25 -1.61
CA GLY A 21 13.52 -12.91 -1.03
C GLY A 21 14.16 -12.97 0.35
N TRP A 22 13.72 -13.91 1.22
CA TRP A 22 14.38 -14.16 2.51
C TRP A 22 15.82 -14.61 2.35
N TRP A 23 16.11 -15.51 1.42
CA TRP A 23 17.47 -15.95 1.14
C TRP A 23 18.36 -14.78 0.66
N TRP A 24 17.83 -13.90 -0.21
CA TRP A 24 18.53 -12.69 -0.66
C TRP A 24 18.81 -11.75 0.52
N GLN A 25 17.81 -11.43 1.38
CA GLN A 25 17.99 -10.56 2.54
C GLN A 25 19.04 -11.11 3.53
N ARG A 26 19.14 -12.44 3.65
CA ARG A 26 20.13 -13.08 4.50
C ARG A 26 21.55 -12.78 4.02
N ARG A 27 21.77 -12.68 2.71
CA ARG A 27 23.09 -12.39 2.12
C ARG A 27 23.41 -10.91 2.12
N HIS A 28 22.42 -10.04 1.90
CA HIS A 28 22.60 -8.60 1.73
C HIS A 28 22.26 -7.78 2.98
N THR A 29 21.82 -8.44 4.05
CA THR A 29 21.41 -7.82 5.33
C THR A 29 20.39 -6.69 5.18
N ASN A 30 19.49 -6.78 4.18
CA ASN A 30 18.43 -5.81 3.92
C ASN A 30 17.08 -6.50 3.78
N ALA A 31 16.26 -6.47 4.86
CA ALA A 31 14.94 -7.09 4.88
C ALA A 31 13.86 -6.28 4.12
N GLY A 32 14.18 -5.08 3.66
CA GLY A 32 13.30 -4.31 2.76
C GLY A 32 12.95 -5.04 1.45
N MET A 33 13.71 -6.07 1.10
CA MET A 33 13.39 -6.99 0.00
C MET A 33 11.99 -7.62 0.14
N VAL A 34 11.47 -7.76 1.36
CA VAL A 34 10.11 -8.28 1.59
C VAL A 34 9.05 -7.43 0.90
N ASP A 35 9.18 -6.10 0.95
CA ASP A 35 8.23 -5.18 0.33
C ASP A 35 8.27 -5.27 -1.19
N VAL A 36 9.48 -5.46 -1.78
CA VAL A 36 9.67 -5.66 -3.22
C VAL A 36 8.95 -6.92 -3.68
N VAL A 37 9.24 -8.05 -3.00
CA VAL A 37 8.67 -9.35 -3.35
C VAL A 37 7.16 -9.35 -3.13
N TRP A 38 6.68 -8.77 -2.02
CA TRP A 38 5.25 -8.66 -1.72
C TRP A 38 4.51 -7.92 -2.84
N THR A 39 5.01 -6.76 -3.23
CA THR A 39 4.39 -5.94 -4.28
C THR A 39 4.40 -6.62 -5.64
N ALA A 40 5.52 -7.28 -5.99
CA ALA A 40 5.62 -8.07 -7.21
C ALA A 40 4.61 -9.23 -7.23
N CYS A 41 4.44 -9.93 -6.10
CA CYS A 41 3.49 -11.03 -5.97
C CYS A 41 2.02 -10.54 -6.03
N VAL A 42 1.70 -9.37 -5.47
CA VAL A 42 0.36 -8.78 -5.60
C VAL A 42 0.09 -8.40 -7.07
N GLY A 43 1.06 -7.79 -7.77
CA GLY A 43 0.95 -7.51 -9.20
C GLY A 43 0.81 -8.78 -10.05
N PHE A 44 1.58 -9.83 -9.75
CA PHE A 44 1.45 -11.14 -10.36
C PHE A 44 0.06 -11.73 -10.14
N ALA A 45 -0.48 -11.67 -8.91
CA ALA A 45 -1.81 -12.17 -8.60
C ALA A 45 -2.89 -11.48 -9.44
N ALA A 46 -2.80 -10.16 -9.64
CA ALA A 46 -3.72 -9.42 -10.49
C ALA A 46 -3.69 -9.90 -11.97
N ILE A 47 -2.49 -10.03 -12.54
CA ILE A 47 -2.31 -10.50 -13.93
C ILE A 47 -2.75 -11.96 -14.08
N PHE A 48 -2.33 -12.82 -13.15
CA PHE A 48 -2.63 -14.25 -13.19
C PHE A 48 -4.14 -14.50 -13.07
N LEU A 49 -4.81 -13.87 -12.10
CA LEU A 49 -6.26 -14.01 -11.94
C LEU A 49 -7.02 -13.41 -13.11
N ALA A 50 -6.56 -12.31 -13.69
CA ALA A 50 -7.11 -11.77 -14.93
C ALA A 50 -6.97 -12.75 -16.10
N ALA A 51 -5.85 -13.45 -16.22
CA ALA A 51 -5.62 -14.44 -17.28
C ALA A 51 -6.49 -15.69 -17.12
N CYS A 52 -6.66 -16.18 -15.88
CA CYS A 52 -7.36 -17.45 -15.58
C CYS A 52 -8.84 -17.28 -15.27
N GLY A 53 -9.34 -16.05 -15.11
CA GLY A 53 -10.74 -15.76 -14.81
C GLY A 53 -11.66 -16.05 -15.99
N ASP A 54 -12.95 -16.24 -15.69
CA ASP A 54 -14.04 -16.50 -16.63
C ASP A 54 -14.99 -15.30 -16.81
N GLY A 55 -14.69 -14.19 -16.15
CA GLY A 55 -15.38 -12.92 -16.31
C GLY A 55 -15.13 -12.26 -17.68
N THR A 56 -15.77 -11.12 -17.91
CA THR A 56 -15.66 -10.38 -19.17
C THR A 56 -14.20 -9.93 -19.42
N TRP A 57 -13.79 -9.90 -20.68
CA TRP A 57 -12.42 -9.51 -21.05
C TRP A 57 -12.11 -8.07 -20.62
N GLN A 58 -13.11 -7.17 -20.60
CA GLN A 58 -12.96 -5.78 -20.20
C GLN A 58 -12.57 -5.65 -18.71
N ALA A 59 -13.29 -6.36 -17.82
CA ALA A 59 -12.98 -6.37 -16.40
C ALA A 59 -11.59 -6.97 -16.15
N ARG A 60 -11.25 -8.04 -16.82
CA ARG A 60 -9.98 -8.75 -16.73
C ARG A 60 -8.82 -7.89 -17.24
N ALA A 61 -9.00 -7.20 -18.37
CA ALA A 61 -8.01 -6.27 -18.91
C ALA A 61 -7.78 -5.07 -17.95
N ALA A 62 -8.87 -4.48 -17.44
CA ALA A 62 -8.77 -3.40 -16.45
C ALA A 62 -8.05 -3.85 -15.18
N LEU A 63 -8.33 -5.06 -14.68
CA LEU A 63 -7.62 -5.65 -13.54
C LEU A 63 -6.12 -5.80 -13.82
N ALA A 64 -5.75 -6.38 -14.97
CA ALA A 64 -4.36 -6.60 -15.33
C ALA A 64 -3.57 -5.27 -15.45
N VAL A 65 -4.20 -4.24 -16.04
CA VAL A 65 -3.58 -2.91 -16.19
C VAL A 65 -3.46 -2.20 -14.83
N LEU A 66 -4.54 -2.10 -14.06
CA LEU A 66 -4.53 -1.36 -12.79
C LEU A 66 -3.71 -2.09 -11.72
N GLY A 67 -3.95 -3.38 -11.51
CA GLY A 67 -3.29 -4.17 -10.47
C GLY A 67 -1.87 -4.58 -10.86
N GLY A 68 -1.69 -5.09 -12.08
CA GLY A 68 -0.40 -5.49 -12.60
C GLY A 68 0.53 -4.27 -12.80
N GLY A 69 0.02 -3.21 -13.40
CA GLY A 69 0.77 -1.95 -13.59
C GLY A 69 1.17 -1.29 -12.27
N TRP A 70 0.26 -1.26 -11.28
CA TRP A 70 0.58 -0.80 -9.93
C TRP A 70 1.69 -1.63 -9.28
N GLY A 71 1.54 -2.96 -9.31
CA GLY A 71 2.50 -3.87 -8.70
C GLY A 71 3.89 -3.77 -9.34
N LEU A 72 3.96 -3.73 -10.67
CA LEU A 72 5.21 -3.58 -11.40
C LEU A 72 5.91 -2.24 -11.07
N ARG A 73 5.17 -1.12 -11.16
CA ARG A 73 5.72 0.22 -10.87
C ARG A 73 6.28 0.29 -9.45
N LEU A 74 5.51 -0.19 -8.46
CA LEU A 74 5.92 -0.11 -7.06
C LEU A 74 7.07 -1.07 -6.76
N ALA A 75 7.05 -2.29 -7.30
CA ALA A 75 8.14 -3.25 -7.12
C ALA A 75 9.47 -2.72 -7.69
N LEU A 76 9.45 -2.10 -8.88
CA LEU A 76 10.64 -1.49 -9.47
C LEU A 76 11.16 -0.31 -8.63
N HIS A 77 10.28 0.55 -8.13
CA HIS A 77 10.66 1.65 -7.26
C HIS A 77 11.29 1.14 -5.95
N LEU A 78 10.65 0.16 -5.29
CA LEU A 78 11.17 -0.42 -4.06
C LEU A 78 12.47 -1.21 -4.28
N TRP A 79 12.61 -1.89 -5.42
CA TRP A 79 13.85 -2.55 -5.80
C TRP A 79 15.02 -1.56 -5.89
N GLN A 80 14.83 -0.46 -6.60
CA GLN A 80 15.84 0.60 -6.70
C GLN A 80 16.24 1.12 -5.32
N ARG A 81 15.24 1.38 -4.47
CA ARG A 81 15.47 1.84 -3.10
C ARG A 81 16.26 0.82 -2.27
N VAL A 82 15.86 -0.44 -2.26
CA VAL A 82 16.47 -1.51 -1.45
C VAL A 82 17.90 -1.82 -1.89
N THR A 83 18.20 -1.66 -3.18
CA THR A 83 19.54 -1.94 -3.72
C THR A 83 20.52 -0.76 -3.58
N HIS A 84 20.02 0.48 -3.45
CA HIS A 84 20.88 1.68 -3.42
C HIS A 84 20.86 2.42 -2.08
N GLU A 85 19.89 2.15 -1.21
CA GLU A 85 19.77 2.80 0.09
C GLU A 85 20.02 1.82 1.25
N PRO A 86 20.41 2.32 2.43
CA PRO A 86 20.50 1.51 3.64
C PRO A 86 19.14 0.89 4.01
N GLU A 87 19.18 -0.21 4.75
CA GLU A 87 17.97 -0.88 5.27
C GLU A 87 17.04 0.12 5.98
N ASP A 88 15.74 0.04 5.66
CA ASP A 88 14.71 0.89 6.27
C ASP A 88 14.69 0.74 7.81
N GLY A 89 14.39 1.83 8.51
CA GLY A 89 14.41 1.88 9.97
C GLY A 89 13.50 0.85 10.65
N ARG A 90 12.38 0.46 10.01
CA ARG A 90 11.48 -0.60 10.49
C ARG A 90 12.19 -1.96 10.54
N TYR A 91 12.92 -2.30 9.51
CA TYR A 91 13.63 -3.58 9.41
C TYR A 91 14.89 -3.60 10.25
N ARG A 92 15.59 -2.46 10.39
CA ARG A 92 16.68 -2.33 11.34
C ARG A 92 16.22 -2.55 12.79
N TYR A 93 15.06 -1.99 13.15
CA TYR A 93 14.43 -2.23 14.45
C TYR A 93 14.09 -3.72 14.65
N LEU A 94 13.45 -4.37 13.67
CA LEU A 94 13.16 -5.81 13.73
C LEU A 94 14.43 -6.65 13.84
N ARG A 95 15.49 -6.28 13.12
CA ARG A 95 16.78 -6.97 13.16
C ARG A 95 17.41 -6.88 14.53
N ALA A 96 17.40 -5.73 15.16
CA ALA A 96 17.87 -5.55 16.53
C ALA A 96 17.01 -6.32 17.54
N HIS A 97 15.69 -6.21 17.43
CA HIS A 97 14.73 -6.89 18.32
C HIS A 97 14.81 -8.43 18.23
N TRP A 98 15.03 -8.96 17.05
CA TRP A 98 15.17 -10.42 16.85
C TRP A 98 16.63 -10.88 16.94
N GLN A 99 17.57 -10.00 17.25
CA GLN A 99 19.01 -10.31 17.32
C GLN A 99 19.52 -11.05 16.06
N GLY A 100 18.99 -10.68 14.89
CA GLY A 100 19.36 -11.29 13.61
C GLY A 100 18.85 -12.72 13.39
N HIS A 101 17.95 -13.23 14.24
CA HIS A 101 17.48 -14.63 14.18
C HIS A 101 16.75 -14.95 12.86
N GLN A 102 17.40 -15.70 11.98
CA GLN A 102 16.95 -15.95 10.60
C GLN A 102 15.63 -16.73 10.50
N GLY A 103 15.31 -17.61 11.45
CA GLY A 103 14.03 -18.31 11.50
C GLY A 103 12.84 -17.33 11.68
N LYS A 104 12.99 -16.29 12.51
CA LYS A 104 11.96 -15.25 12.68
C LYS A 104 11.78 -14.45 11.41
N PHE A 105 12.89 -14.09 10.71
CA PHE A 105 12.82 -13.47 9.39
C PHE A 105 12.13 -14.34 8.36
N TYR A 106 12.44 -15.65 8.33
CA TYR A 106 11.77 -16.57 7.42
C TYR A 106 10.25 -16.60 7.66
N LEU A 107 9.82 -16.75 8.91
CA LEU A 107 8.40 -16.72 9.26
C LEU A 107 7.74 -15.40 8.90
N PHE A 108 8.45 -14.29 9.06
CA PHE A 108 7.97 -12.97 8.66
C PHE A 108 7.77 -12.88 7.13
N PHE A 109 8.74 -13.34 6.34
CA PHE A 109 8.62 -13.40 4.88
C PHE A 109 7.53 -14.37 4.45
N ALA A 110 7.50 -15.59 4.98
CA ALA A 110 6.48 -16.59 4.66
C ALA A 110 5.06 -16.08 5.02
N GLY A 111 4.91 -15.39 6.15
CA GLY A 111 3.65 -14.75 6.55
C GLY A 111 3.16 -13.71 5.54
N GLN A 112 4.05 -13.00 4.85
CA GLN A 112 3.67 -12.04 3.81
C GLN A 112 2.99 -12.71 2.59
N SER A 113 3.26 -14.00 2.33
CA SER A 113 2.55 -14.73 1.27
C SER A 113 1.05 -14.88 1.55
N LEU A 114 0.66 -14.95 2.83
CA LEU A 114 -0.76 -14.95 3.22
C LEU A 114 -1.40 -13.57 3.01
N LEU A 115 -0.64 -12.49 3.20
CA LEU A 115 -1.12 -11.16 2.88
C LEU A 115 -1.35 -10.99 1.38
N VAL A 116 -0.49 -11.56 0.53
CA VAL A 116 -0.73 -11.59 -0.91
C VAL A 116 -2.08 -12.23 -1.22
N LEU A 117 -2.45 -13.35 -0.56
CA LEU A 117 -3.77 -13.95 -0.73
C LEU A 117 -4.91 -13.01 -0.35
N LEU A 118 -4.80 -12.32 0.78
CA LEU A 118 -5.84 -11.38 1.22
C LEU A 118 -6.04 -10.25 0.20
N PHE A 119 -4.95 -9.74 -0.36
CA PHE A 119 -4.98 -8.73 -1.42
C PHE A 119 -5.35 -9.29 -2.81
N ALA A 120 -5.30 -10.60 -3.02
CA ALA A 120 -5.76 -11.26 -4.23
C ALA A 120 -7.29 -11.47 -4.26
N LEU A 121 -7.99 -11.43 -3.12
CA LEU A 121 -9.44 -11.62 -3.05
C LEU A 121 -10.24 -10.59 -3.87
N PRO A 122 -9.96 -9.27 -3.82
CA PRO A 122 -10.59 -8.30 -4.72
C PRO A 122 -10.37 -8.65 -6.20
N PHE A 123 -9.18 -9.08 -6.56
CA PHE A 123 -8.84 -9.44 -7.93
C PHE A 123 -9.62 -10.68 -8.40
N ALA A 124 -9.80 -11.65 -7.50
CA ALA A 124 -10.60 -12.84 -7.77
C ALA A 124 -12.07 -12.49 -8.02
N ALA A 125 -12.62 -11.50 -7.32
CA ALA A 125 -13.97 -10.99 -7.57
C ALA A 125 -14.09 -10.32 -8.94
N VAL A 126 -13.15 -9.45 -9.30
CA VAL A 126 -13.12 -8.76 -10.60
C VAL A 126 -12.96 -9.76 -11.75
N ALA A 127 -12.03 -10.70 -11.62
CA ALA A 127 -11.74 -11.68 -12.66
C ALA A 127 -12.93 -12.62 -13.02
N ARG A 128 -13.98 -12.61 -12.20
CA ARG A 128 -15.21 -13.40 -12.38
C ARG A 128 -16.46 -12.56 -12.55
N SER A 129 -16.32 -11.28 -12.90
CA SER A 129 -17.46 -10.41 -13.19
C SER A 129 -18.07 -10.77 -14.56
N PRO A 130 -19.32 -11.29 -14.61
CA PRO A 130 -19.97 -11.69 -15.86
C PRO A 130 -20.63 -10.52 -16.57
N VAL A 131 -20.64 -9.32 -15.99
CA VAL A 131 -21.43 -8.18 -16.45
C VAL A 131 -20.81 -7.56 -17.69
N ALA A 132 -21.50 -7.66 -18.83
CA ALA A 132 -21.04 -7.14 -20.11
C ALA A 132 -21.06 -5.59 -20.18
N ALA A 133 -22.01 -4.93 -19.51
CA ALA A 133 -22.16 -3.47 -19.52
C ALA A 133 -21.39 -2.80 -18.36
N LEU A 134 -20.07 -3.01 -18.30
CA LEU A 134 -19.21 -2.50 -17.22
C LEU A 134 -18.63 -1.12 -17.48
N TRP A 135 -18.91 -0.47 -18.59
CA TRP A 135 -18.25 0.79 -18.97
C TRP A 135 -18.31 1.89 -17.91
N PRO A 136 -19.45 2.15 -17.23
CA PRO A 136 -19.47 3.14 -16.15
C PRO A 136 -18.52 2.78 -14.99
N TRP A 137 -18.45 1.50 -14.63
CA TRP A 137 -17.62 1.00 -13.54
C TRP A 137 -16.14 0.97 -13.92
N ILE A 138 -15.83 0.64 -15.17
CA ILE A 138 -14.47 0.73 -15.71
C ILE A 138 -14.01 2.20 -15.73
N ALA A 139 -14.86 3.12 -16.17
CA ALA A 139 -14.57 4.54 -16.16
C ALA A 139 -14.35 5.06 -14.72
N LEU A 140 -15.18 4.64 -13.77
CA LEU A 140 -15.02 4.95 -12.36
C LEU A 140 -13.70 4.39 -11.80
N ALA A 141 -13.37 3.15 -12.08
CA ALA A 141 -12.12 2.53 -11.67
C ALA A 141 -10.89 3.25 -12.26
N ALA A 142 -10.95 3.60 -13.54
CA ALA A 142 -9.91 4.39 -14.20
C ALA A 142 -9.76 5.78 -13.58
N LEU A 143 -10.88 6.46 -13.26
CA LEU A 143 -10.88 7.73 -12.56
C LEU A 143 -10.24 7.61 -11.17
N ILE A 144 -10.63 6.59 -10.39
CA ILE A 144 -10.02 6.32 -9.08
C ILE A 144 -8.51 6.11 -9.23
N GLY A 145 -8.09 5.31 -10.22
CA GLY A 145 -6.67 5.07 -10.51
C GLY A 145 -5.92 6.36 -10.88
N ALA A 146 -6.51 7.22 -11.71
CA ALA A 146 -5.94 8.51 -12.09
C ALA A 146 -5.83 9.47 -10.90
N VAL A 147 -6.90 9.59 -10.11
CA VAL A 147 -6.93 10.42 -8.89
C VAL A 147 -5.89 9.93 -7.87
N ARG A 148 -5.77 8.61 -7.72
CA ARG A 148 -4.75 7.99 -6.86
C ARG A 148 -3.34 8.40 -7.29
N VAL A 149 -2.99 8.18 -8.56
CA VAL A 149 -1.64 8.51 -9.07
C VAL A 149 -1.35 10.01 -8.96
N ALA A 150 -2.30 10.86 -9.36
CA ALA A 150 -2.14 12.29 -9.28
C ALA A 150 -2.00 12.76 -7.82
N GLY A 151 -2.89 12.31 -6.94
CA GLY A 151 -2.91 12.72 -5.53
C GLY A 151 -1.66 12.30 -4.77
N GLU A 152 -1.22 11.03 -4.92
CA GLU A 152 0.03 10.53 -4.34
C GLU A 152 1.23 11.34 -4.87
N THR A 153 1.32 11.53 -6.19
CA THR A 153 2.42 12.29 -6.80
C THR A 153 2.47 13.73 -6.29
N VAL A 154 1.32 14.39 -6.15
CA VAL A 154 1.24 15.74 -5.61
C VAL A 154 1.67 15.77 -4.15
N ALA A 155 1.16 14.84 -3.32
CA ALA A 155 1.52 14.75 -1.91
C ALA A 155 3.03 14.56 -1.72
N ASP A 156 3.62 13.62 -2.45
CA ASP A 156 5.04 13.32 -2.34
C ASP A 156 5.92 14.47 -2.86
N ARG A 157 5.54 15.13 -3.96
CA ARG A 157 6.25 16.34 -4.46
C ARG A 157 6.18 17.49 -3.48
N GLN A 158 5.03 17.72 -2.84
CA GLN A 158 4.89 18.77 -1.81
C GLN A 158 5.83 18.47 -0.62
N LEU A 159 5.84 17.24 -0.14
CA LEU A 159 6.72 16.83 0.96
C LEU A 159 8.21 16.93 0.57
N ALA A 160 8.56 16.50 -0.65
CA ALA A 160 9.94 16.58 -1.14
C ALA A 160 10.43 18.04 -1.24
N ARG A 161 9.61 18.94 -1.78
CA ARG A 161 9.91 20.39 -1.85
C ARG A 161 10.10 20.98 -0.45
N PHE A 162 9.18 20.67 0.46
CA PHE A 162 9.27 21.15 1.85
C PHE A 162 10.57 20.70 2.53
N ARG A 163 10.97 19.45 2.34
CA ARG A 163 12.21 18.89 2.92
C ARG A 163 13.49 19.42 2.28
N ALA A 164 13.42 19.83 1.02
CA ALA A 164 14.57 20.39 0.31
C ALA A 164 14.97 21.78 0.80
N ASP A 165 14.06 22.52 1.45
CA ASP A 165 14.37 23.82 2.04
C ASP A 165 15.01 23.64 3.44
N PRO A 166 16.26 24.10 3.62
CA PRO A 166 16.96 24.02 4.91
C PRO A 166 16.23 24.74 6.06
N ALA A 167 15.45 25.79 5.76
CA ALA A 167 14.65 26.53 6.75
C ALA A 167 13.55 25.68 7.39
N ASN A 168 13.17 24.58 6.75
CA ASN A 168 12.15 23.64 7.24
C ASN A 168 12.74 22.48 8.08
N ARG A 169 14.04 22.50 8.33
CA ARG A 169 14.69 21.44 9.11
C ARG A 169 14.08 21.33 10.51
N GLY A 170 13.64 20.13 10.90
CA GLY A 170 12.97 19.90 12.19
C GLY A 170 11.49 20.31 12.23
N ARG A 171 10.94 20.86 11.15
CA ARG A 171 9.53 21.32 11.08
C ARG A 171 8.65 20.27 10.39
N THR A 172 7.35 20.39 10.61
CA THR A 172 6.32 19.52 10.00
C THR A 172 5.71 20.21 8.78
N CYS A 173 5.65 19.49 7.65
CA CYS A 173 4.96 19.96 6.45
C CYS A 173 3.46 20.09 6.74
N ARG A 174 2.92 21.31 6.53
CA ARG A 174 1.49 21.63 6.76
C ARG A 174 0.88 22.33 5.53
N GLU A 175 1.51 22.16 4.36
CA GLU A 175 1.14 22.83 3.12
C GLU A 175 0.43 21.89 2.17
N GLY A 176 -0.37 22.45 1.26
CA GLY A 176 -1.07 21.68 0.24
C GLY A 176 -1.94 20.57 0.84
N LEU A 177 -1.78 19.34 0.37
CA LEU A 177 -2.54 18.18 0.84
C LEU A 177 -2.23 17.82 2.31
N TRP A 178 -0.99 18.10 2.78
CA TRP A 178 -0.55 17.87 4.17
C TRP A 178 -1.25 18.79 5.17
N ARG A 179 -1.92 19.85 4.70
CA ARG A 179 -2.80 20.67 5.54
C ARG A 179 -4.07 19.91 5.94
N TYR A 180 -4.59 19.06 5.06
CA TYR A 180 -5.89 18.41 5.21
C TYR A 180 -5.80 16.98 5.73
N SER A 181 -4.66 16.33 5.57
CA SER A 181 -4.38 15.00 6.10
C SER A 181 -2.92 14.90 6.52
N ARG A 182 -2.64 14.16 7.62
CA ARG A 182 -1.26 13.88 8.04
C ARG A 182 -0.58 12.84 7.16
N HIS A 183 -1.38 12.05 6.42
CA HIS A 183 -0.91 10.98 5.55
C HIS A 183 -1.70 10.98 4.23
N PRO A 184 -1.62 12.08 3.43
CA PRO A 184 -2.40 12.18 2.20
C PRO A 184 -2.00 11.14 1.16
N ASN A 185 -0.72 10.78 1.06
CA ASN A 185 -0.25 9.70 0.20
C ASN A 185 -0.86 8.33 0.58
N TYR A 186 -0.98 8.03 1.87
CA TYR A 186 -1.64 6.80 2.33
C TYR A 186 -3.14 6.80 2.06
N PHE A 187 -3.80 7.97 2.10
CA PHE A 187 -5.19 8.09 1.69
C PHE A 187 -5.38 7.71 0.23
N PHE A 188 -4.53 8.19 -0.66
CA PHE A 188 -4.60 7.85 -2.08
C PHE A 188 -4.23 6.38 -2.34
N GLU A 189 -3.31 5.80 -1.59
CA GLU A 189 -3.03 4.37 -1.65
C GLU A 189 -4.22 3.53 -1.19
N TRP A 190 -4.90 3.93 -0.13
CA TRP A 190 -6.14 3.29 0.32
C TRP A 190 -7.27 3.44 -0.70
N LEU A 191 -7.42 4.62 -1.31
CA LEU A 191 -8.42 4.90 -2.34
C LEU A 191 -8.27 3.98 -3.55
N HIS A 192 -7.06 3.61 -3.92
CA HIS A 192 -6.79 2.69 -5.03
C HIS A 192 -7.62 1.39 -4.96
N TRP A 193 -7.80 0.84 -3.78
CA TRP A 193 -8.50 -0.43 -3.60
C TRP A 193 -9.98 -0.37 -3.96
N PHE A 194 -10.59 0.82 -3.96
CA PHE A 194 -11.98 1.01 -4.42
C PHE A 194 -12.13 0.89 -5.94
N ALA A 195 -11.06 0.99 -6.70
CA ALA A 195 -11.10 0.69 -8.14
C ALA A 195 -11.53 -0.77 -8.38
N TYR A 196 -11.05 -1.70 -7.55
CA TYR A 196 -11.45 -3.12 -7.66
C TYR A 196 -12.87 -3.37 -7.15
N VAL A 197 -13.34 -2.58 -6.18
CA VAL A 197 -14.75 -2.62 -5.77
C VAL A 197 -15.65 -2.19 -6.91
N ALA A 198 -15.29 -1.12 -7.64
CA ALA A 198 -16.04 -0.69 -8.84
C ALA A 198 -16.02 -1.75 -9.95
N LEU A 199 -14.85 -2.34 -10.23
CA LEU A 199 -14.70 -3.36 -11.27
C LEU A 199 -15.42 -4.69 -10.94
N ALA A 200 -15.64 -4.98 -9.66
CA ALA A 200 -16.28 -6.22 -9.22
C ALA A 200 -17.81 -6.15 -9.20
N VAL A 201 -18.41 -5.00 -9.52
CA VAL A 201 -19.87 -4.84 -9.56
C VAL A 201 -20.49 -5.89 -10.47
N GLY A 202 -21.54 -6.56 -9.96
CA GLY A 202 -22.23 -7.67 -10.66
C GLY A 202 -21.52 -9.03 -10.56
N SER A 203 -20.34 -9.11 -9.97
CA SER A 203 -19.69 -10.38 -9.69
C SER A 203 -20.45 -11.16 -8.61
N PRO A 204 -20.59 -12.50 -8.71
CA PRO A 204 -21.14 -13.33 -7.65
C PRO A 204 -20.27 -13.28 -6.37
N TRP A 205 -19.01 -12.87 -6.51
CA TRP A 205 -18.04 -12.70 -5.43
C TRP A 205 -17.83 -11.23 -5.03
N TYR A 206 -18.78 -10.35 -5.35
CA TYR A 206 -18.66 -8.90 -5.14
C TYR A 206 -18.20 -8.52 -3.72
N TRP A 207 -18.71 -9.20 -2.71
CA TRP A 207 -18.35 -8.95 -1.31
C TRP A 207 -16.85 -9.14 -1.00
N LEU A 208 -16.14 -10.02 -1.75
CA LEU A 208 -14.69 -10.19 -1.60
C LEU A 208 -13.91 -8.93 -1.99
N SER A 209 -14.47 -8.10 -2.86
CA SER A 209 -13.78 -6.88 -3.30
C SER A 209 -13.52 -5.88 -2.16
N PHE A 210 -14.35 -5.91 -1.11
CA PHE A 210 -14.19 -5.05 0.06
C PHE A 210 -13.03 -5.47 0.97
N SER A 211 -12.48 -6.68 0.81
CA SER A 211 -11.30 -7.10 1.56
C SER A 211 -10.10 -6.19 1.30
N GLY A 212 -9.91 -5.69 0.07
CA GLY A 212 -8.82 -4.80 -0.30
C GLY A 212 -8.81 -3.49 0.52
N PRO A 213 -9.85 -2.65 0.43
CA PRO A 213 -9.93 -1.44 1.24
C PRO A 213 -9.88 -1.71 2.74
N LEU A 214 -10.52 -2.79 3.21
CA LEU A 214 -10.52 -3.14 4.64
C LEU A 214 -9.13 -3.50 5.14
N VAL A 215 -8.47 -4.44 4.47
CA VAL A 215 -7.13 -4.90 4.85
C VAL A 215 -6.12 -3.76 4.75
N MET A 216 -6.16 -2.98 3.65
CA MET A 216 -5.28 -1.82 3.50
C MET A 216 -5.51 -0.81 4.64
N PHE A 217 -6.75 -0.49 5.00
CA PHE A 217 -7.05 0.42 6.10
C PHE A 217 -6.49 -0.08 7.43
N VAL A 218 -6.70 -1.38 7.75
CA VAL A 218 -6.18 -2.01 8.98
C VAL A 218 -4.64 -1.91 9.02
N PHE A 219 -3.98 -2.23 7.90
CA PHE A 219 -2.52 -2.16 7.83
C PHE A 219 -1.99 -0.74 7.99
N LEU A 220 -2.55 0.21 7.27
CA LEU A 220 -2.13 1.61 7.36
C LEU A 220 -2.36 2.19 8.76
N ARG A 221 -3.51 1.87 9.37
CA ARG A 221 -3.93 2.48 10.65
C ARG A 221 -3.23 1.90 11.86
N TRP A 222 -2.97 0.57 11.89
CA TRP A 222 -2.54 -0.11 13.11
C TRP A 222 -1.26 -0.93 12.97
N ILE A 223 -0.90 -1.41 11.78
CA ILE A 223 0.16 -2.42 11.67
C ILE A 223 1.47 -1.84 11.12
N SER A 224 1.46 -1.18 9.96
CA SER A 224 2.70 -0.88 9.25
C SER A 224 2.91 0.59 8.88
N GLY A 225 1.88 1.32 8.53
CA GLY A 225 2.02 2.66 7.96
C GLY A 225 2.15 3.77 9.02
N ILE A 226 1.01 4.25 9.48
CA ILE A 226 0.86 5.43 10.33
C ILE A 226 1.60 5.31 11.67
N PRO A 227 1.52 4.18 12.43
CA PRO A 227 2.18 4.10 13.73
C PRO A 227 3.69 4.35 13.67
N PHE A 228 4.38 3.74 12.71
CA PHE A 228 5.82 3.91 12.55
C PHE A 228 6.18 5.31 12.07
N THR A 229 5.44 5.84 11.10
CA THR A 229 5.68 7.18 10.55
C THR A 229 5.47 8.27 11.60
N GLU A 230 4.40 8.17 12.40
CA GLU A 230 4.12 9.13 13.47
C GLU A 230 5.10 9.01 14.64
N ALA A 231 5.47 7.79 15.03
CA ALA A 231 6.50 7.59 16.06
C ALA A 231 7.83 8.21 15.65
N GLN A 232 8.26 8.03 14.40
CA GLN A 232 9.46 8.66 13.86
C GLN A 232 9.33 10.18 13.81
N ALA A 233 8.17 10.69 13.40
CA ALA A 233 7.90 12.12 13.36
C ALA A 233 7.96 12.78 14.74
N LEU A 234 7.40 12.13 15.76
CA LEU A 234 7.47 12.60 17.15
C LEU A 234 8.91 12.62 17.68
N ARG A 235 9.73 11.61 17.35
CA ARG A 235 11.15 11.58 17.75
C ARG A 235 11.97 12.72 17.15
N THR A 236 11.65 13.12 15.90
CA THR A 236 12.46 14.10 15.15
C THR A 236 11.94 15.53 15.23
N ARG A 237 10.66 15.74 15.52
CA ARG A 237 9.99 17.05 15.49
C ARG A 237 9.25 17.41 16.77
N GLY A 238 9.11 16.47 17.72
CA GLY A 238 8.60 16.73 19.05
C GLY A 238 7.24 17.46 19.09
N ASP A 239 7.22 18.60 19.74
CA ASP A 239 5.98 19.37 19.98
C ASP A 239 5.38 19.98 18.71
N ASP A 240 6.20 20.30 17.70
CA ASP A 240 5.69 20.74 16.41
C ASP A 240 4.81 19.66 15.75
N TYR A 241 5.23 18.39 15.84
CA TYR A 241 4.41 17.28 15.31
C TYR A 241 3.18 17.00 16.20
N ARG A 242 3.29 17.12 17.53
CA ARG A 242 2.15 16.99 18.46
C ARG A 242 1.07 18.03 18.17
N ASP A 243 1.45 19.28 17.91
CA ASP A 243 0.50 20.32 17.51
C ASP A 243 -0.18 19.99 16.19
N TYR A 244 0.57 19.50 15.21
CA TYR A 244 0.02 19.04 13.94
C TYR A 244 -0.97 17.88 14.11
N GLN A 245 -0.68 16.90 14.99
CA GLN A 245 -1.59 15.79 15.31
C GLN A 245 -2.93 16.29 15.92
N ARG A 246 -2.89 17.32 16.75
CA ARG A 246 -4.12 17.88 17.36
C ARG A 246 -5.03 18.56 16.33
N ARG A 247 -4.46 19.17 15.30
CA ARG A 247 -5.18 20.01 14.35
C ARG A 247 -5.58 19.29 13.08
N THR A 248 -4.74 18.42 12.57
CA THR A 248 -4.92 17.82 11.24
C THR A 248 -5.39 16.37 11.35
N PRO A 249 -6.44 15.98 10.60
CA PRO A 249 -6.91 14.60 10.56
C PRO A 249 -5.81 13.63 10.16
N MET A 250 -5.91 12.41 10.67
CA MET A 250 -4.88 11.39 10.48
C MET A 250 -4.78 10.92 9.02
N LEU A 251 -5.89 10.45 8.44
CA LEU A 251 -5.92 9.81 7.12
C LEU A 251 -6.90 10.50 6.17
N PHE A 252 -8.18 10.63 6.55
CA PHE A 252 -9.20 11.21 5.69
C PHE A 252 -9.03 12.72 5.59
N PRO A 253 -8.85 13.26 4.36
CA PRO A 253 -8.68 14.71 4.19
C PRO A 253 -9.90 15.49 4.70
N TRP A 254 -9.65 16.40 5.64
CA TRP A 254 -10.67 17.30 6.18
C TRP A 254 -10.03 18.60 6.63
N PHE A 255 -10.84 19.63 6.85
CA PHE A 255 -10.36 20.93 7.30
C PHE A 255 -9.66 20.82 8.67
N PRO A 256 -8.48 21.47 8.82
CA PRO A 256 -7.77 21.47 10.10
C PRO A 256 -8.57 22.24 11.16
N LYS A 257 -8.46 21.81 12.40
CA LYS A 257 -9.04 22.53 13.54
C LYS A 257 -8.29 23.87 13.73
N PRO A 258 -8.99 24.96 14.07
CA PRO A 258 -8.33 26.21 14.39
C PRO A 258 -7.37 26.07 15.56
N ALA A 259 -6.36 26.96 15.62
CA ALA A 259 -5.50 27.04 16.79
C ALA A 259 -6.39 27.35 18.02
N GLY A 260 -6.45 26.44 18.97
CA GLY A 260 -7.10 26.74 20.25
C GLY A 260 -6.43 27.99 20.84
N LYS A 261 -7.21 28.96 21.28
CA LYS A 261 -6.68 30.02 22.16
C LYS A 261 -6.06 29.29 23.34
N GLU A 262 -4.76 29.46 23.54
CA GLU A 262 -4.14 29.09 24.82
C GLU A 262 -4.91 29.85 25.90
N THR A 263 -5.72 29.12 26.66
CA THR A 263 -6.25 29.63 27.91
C THR A 263 -5.04 29.71 28.83
N THR A 264 -4.36 30.84 28.81
CA THR A 264 -3.43 31.22 29.89
C THR A 264 -4.17 31.07 31.21
N ARG A 265 -3.86 30.03 31.93
CA ARG A 265 -4.13 29.89 33.36
C ARG A 265 -2.82 29.97 34.11
#